data_9ee6680d0d31bc0a5bd884dd947eea27
#
_entry.id   9ee6680d0d31bc0a5bd884dd947eea27
#
_cell.length_a   1.000
_cell.length_b   1.000
_cell.length_c   1.000
_cell.angle_alpha   90.00
_cell.angle_beta   90.00
_cell.angle_gamma   90.00
#
_symmetry.space_group_name_H-M   'P 1'
#
loop_
_entity.id
_entity.type
_entity.pdbx_description
1 polymer ?
#
loop_
_entity_poly.entity_id
_entity_poly.type
_entity_poly.pdbx_seq_one_letter_code
_entity_poly.pdbx_strand_id
1 'polypeptide(L)'
;MYHIVFQESGLLPRERLLTEGPDKLSHQELLSILLRTGNKNKTVYEIAQDLLGSLKSLKELASMSFQELQEVPGIGKVKAVELLAAMELGKRIQTSQVIETEQIMSSQKLAKMMQQKIGHEKQEHLLALYLNTQNQIIHQQVIFIGTVNRSIAEPREILHYAIKHMATSLILVHNHPSGIIHPSKNDDGVTQQMIEACNCLGIVFLDHLIVSTDDYYSYREETDLLV
;
A
#
# COMPACT_ATOMS: atom_id res chain seq x y z
N MET A 1 27.40 -9.51 16.20
CA MET A 1 28.57 -9.91 15.40
C MET A 1 28.02 -10.44 14.07
N TYR A 2 27.99 -9.62 13.03
CA TYR A 2 27.48 -10.04 11.73
C TYR A 2 28.59 -10.76 10.97
N HIS A 3 28.40 -12.06 10.70
CA HIS A 3 29.32 -12.83 9.87
C HIS A 3 29.19 -12.39 8.42
N ILE A 4 30.33 -11.98 7.84
CA ILE A 4 30.47 -11.70 6.41
C ILE A 4 30.47 -13.06 5.70
N VAL A 5 29.37 -13.37 5.00
CA VAL A 5 29.38 -14.47 4.04
C VAL A 5 29.71 -13.88 2.68
N PHE A 6 30.97 -13.99 2.25
CA PHE A 6 31.33 -13.88 0.86
C PHE A 6 30.71 -15.07 0.13
N GLN A 7 29.63 -14.84 -0.61
CA GLN A 7 29.13 -15.87 -1.52
C GLN A 7 29.95 -15.86 -2.82
N GLU A 8 30.30 -17.08 -3.25
CA GLU A 8 31.21 -17.42 -4.33
C GLU A 8 30.75 -17.07 -5.76
N SER A 9 29.79 -16.17 -5.96
CA SER A 9 29.23 -15.91 -7.30
C SER A 9 30.10 -15.01 -8.19
N GLY A 10 31.11 -14.34 -7.66
CA GLY A 10 31.97 -13.41 -8.43
C GLY A 10 31.26 -12.18 -9.02
N LEU A 11 29.93 -12.06 -8.86
CA LEU A 11 29.12 -10.96 -9.37
C LEU A 11 29.14 -9.76 -8.41
N LEU A 12 29.12 -8.55 -8.97
CA LEU A 12 28.97 -7.31 -8.20
C LEU A 12 27.54 -7.16 -7.67
N PRO A 13 27.31 -6.44 -6.54
CA PRO A 13 25.97 -6.30 -5.94
C PRO A 13 24.88 -5.82 -6.90
N ARG A 14 25.23 -4.91 -7.83
CA ARG A 14 24.26 -4.44 -8.85
C ARG A 14 23.87 -5.53 -9.84
N GLU A 15 24.83 -6.36 -10.22
CA GLU A 15 24.61 -7.49 -11.11
C GLU A 15 23.75 -8.56 -10.42
N ARG A 16 24.06 -8.86 -9.16
CA ARG A 16 23.25 -9.77 -8.33
C ARG A 16 21.82 -9.26 -8.15
N LEU A 17 21.63 -7.96 -7.90
CA LEU A 17 20.30 -7.38 -7.79
C LEU A 17 19.47 -7.60 -9.05
N LEU A 18 20.08 -7.49 -10.24
CA LEU A 18 19.41 -7.68 -11.52
C LEU A 18 19.11 -9.16 -11.83
N THR A 19 20.00 -10.06 -11.43
CA THR A 19 19.88 -11.50 -11.77
C THR A 19 19.16 -12.34 -10.72
N GLU A 20 19.35 -12.02 -9.44
CA GLU A 20 18.85 -12.81 -8.31
C GLU A 20 17.68 -12.15 -7.57
N GLY A 21 17.47 -10.83 -7.77
CA GLY A 21 16.47 -10.04 -7.10
C GLY A 21 16.94 -9.42 -5.77
N PRO A 22 16.22 -8.39 -5.27
CA PRO A 22 16.65 -7.63 -4.08
C PRO A 22 16.60 -8.44 -2.78
N ASP A 23 15.75 -9.46 -2.68
CA ASP A 23 15.56 -10.33 -1.51
C ASP A 23 16.76 -11.25 -1.25
N LYS A 24 17.65 -11.45 -2.22
CA LYS A 24 18.87 -12.25 -2.11
C LYS A 24 20.09 -11.46 -1.66
N LEU A 25 20.00 -10.13 -1.65
CA LEU A 25 21.11 -9.28 -1.24
C LEU A 25 21.16 -9.08 0.27
N SER A 26 22.37 -9.06 0.81
CA SER A 26 22.63 -8.67 2.20
C SER A 26 22.41 -7.16 2.40
N HIS A 27 22.19 -6.73 3.65
CA HIS A 27 22.10 -5.30 3.97
C HIS A 27 23.33 -4.51 3.54
N GLN A 28 24.53 -5.12 3.65
CA GLN A 28 25.78 -4.52 3.22
C GLN A 28 25.82 -4.29 1.70
N GLU A 29 25.33 -5.27 0.92
CA GLU A 29 25.25 -5.14 -0.54
C GLU A 29 24.25 -4.07 -0.96
N LEU A 30 23.07 -4.04 -0.34
CA LEU A 30 22.07 -2.99 -0.60
C LEU A 30 22.59 -1.60 -0.27
N LEU A 31 23.27 -1.42 0.88
CA LEU A 31 23.90 -0.16 1.24
C LEU A 31 25.05 0.20 0.28
N SER A 32 25.83 -0.78 -0.17
CA SER A 32 26.90 -0.54 -1.16
C SER A 32 26.36 -0.05 -2.50
N ILE A 33 25.19 -0.51 -2.92
CA ILE A 33 24.50 -0.01 -4.11
C ILE A 33 24.07 1.45 -3.93
N LEU A 34 23.51 1.80 -2.77
CA LEU A 34 23.07 3.17 -2.46
C LEU A 34 24.25 4.13 -2.33
N LEU A 35 25.31 3.72 -1.64
CA LEU A 35 26.53 4.52 -1.44
C LEU A 35 27.38 4.68 -2.71
N ARG A 36 27.17 3.84 -3.71
CA ARG A 36 27.74 3.86 -5.07
C ARG A 36 29.26 3.69 -5.15
N THR A 37 30.02 4.48 -4.42
CA THR A 37 31.48 4.52 -4.53
C THR A 37 32.15 4.58 -3.16
N GLY A 38 33.34 4.04 -3.06
CA GLY A 38 34.23 4.25 -1.92
C GLY A 38 34.85 5.64 -1.90
N ASN A 39 35.94 5.77 -1.16
CA ASN A 39 36.84 6.92 -1.15
C ASN A 39 38.30 6.45 -1.34
N LYS A 40 39.27 7.35 -1.18
CA LYS A 40 40.71 7.00 -1.36
C LYS A 40 41.20 5.95 -0.35
N ASN A 41 40.56 5.84 0.80
CA ASN A 41 41.06 5.02 1.92
C ASN A 41 40.19 3.77 2.15
N LYS A 42 38.92 3.75 1.71
CA LYS A 42 37.95 2.66 1.95
C LYS A 42 37.13 2.38 0.71
N THR A 43 36.92 1.09 0.47
CA THR A 43 35.96 0.63 -0.52
C THR A 43 34.52 0.94 -0.09
N VAL A 44 33.58 0.91 -1.00
CA VAL A 44 32.14 1.09 -0.67
C VAL A 44 31.65 0.00 0.28
N TYR A 45 32.19 -1.20 0.19
CA TYR A 45 31.85 -2.33 1.08
C TYR A 45 32.29 -2.07 2.52
N GLU A 46 33.53 -1.57 2.70
CA GLU A 46 34.04 -1.22 4.03
C GLU A 46 33.24 -0.08 4.65
N ILE A 47 32.85 0.93 3.86
CA ILE A 47 31.98 2.03 4.35
C ILE A 47 30.61 1.49 4.77
N ALA A 48 30.00 0.62 3.98
CA ALA A 48 28.72 -0.01 4.32
C ALA A 48 28.84 -0.88 5.58
N GLN A 49 29.95 -1.61 5.75
CA GLN A 49 30.24 -2.42 6.92
C GLN A 49 30.42 -1.56 8.18
N ASP A 50 31.18 -0.46 8.09
CA ASP A 50 31.37 0.47 9.20
C ASP A 50 30.04 1.06 9.67
N LEU A 51 29.20 1.49 8.70
CA LEU A 51 27.86 2.00 9.01
C LEU A 51 27.02 0.93 9.74
N LEU A 52 26.94 -0.29 9.21
CA LEU A 52 26.19 -1.37 9.86
C LEU A 52 26.80 -1.76 11.21
N GLY A 53 28.12 -1.73 11.36
CA GLY A 53 28.82 -2.05 12.60
C GLY A 53 28.59 -1.00 13.72
N SER A 54 28.24 0.23 13.36
CA SER A 54 27.90 1.29 14.33
C SER A 54 26.47 1.16 14.88
N LEU A 55 25.63 0.31 14.27
CA LEU A 55 24.22 0.15 14.62
C LEU A 55 24.00 -1.08 15.50
N LYS A 56 23.10 -0.96 16.48
CA LYS A 56 22.61 -2.12 17.27
C LYS A 56 21.56 -2.90 16.50
N SER A 57 20.79 -2.24 15.65
CA SER A 57 19.78 -2.83 14.78
C SER A 57 19.59 -2.02 13.50
N LEU A 58 19.06 -2.64 12.45
CA LEU A 58 18.74 -1.93 11.20
C LEU A 58 17.71 -0.80 11.39
N LYS A 59 16.85 -0.89 12.42
CA LYS A 59 15.89 0.17 12.76
C LYS A 59 16.58 1.48 13.15
N GLU A 60 17.77 1.39 13.76
CA GLU A 60 18.55 2.56 14.17
C GLU A 60 19.00 3.40 12.97
N LEU A 61 19.27 2.77 11.83
CA LEU A 61 19.59 3.47 10.58
C LEU A 61 18.48 4.45 10.17
N ALA A 62 17.21 4.05 10.34
CA ALA A 62 16.07 4.88 9.97
C ALA A 62 15.88 6.11 10.88
N SER A 63 16.52 6.14 12.03
CA SER A 63 16.45 7.25 13.01
C SER A 63 17.74 8.10 13.06
N MET A 64 18.78 7.72 12.32
CA MET A 64 20.03 8.49 12.28
C MET A 64 19.80 9.88 11.70
N SER A 65 20.37 10.87 12.37
CA SER A 65 20.41 12.25 11.89
C SER A 65 21.48 12.44 10.79
N PHE A 66 21.40 13.57 10.10
CA PHE A 66 22.42 13.96 9.12
C PHE A 66 23.83 14.01 9.72
N GLN A 67 23.96 14.51 10.96
CA GLN A 67 25.23 14.63 11.67
C GLN A 67 25.80 13.25 12.01
N GLU A 68 25.00 12.37 12.57
CA GLU A 68 25.43 11.00 12.92
C GLU A 68 25.88 10.20 11.70
N LEU A 69 25.17 10.33 10.57
CA LEU A 69 25.62 9.70 9.32
C LEU A 69 26.98 10.21 8.86
N GLN A 70 27.28 11.49 9.06
CA GLN A 70 28.58 12.07 8.69
C GLN A 70 29.73 11.69 9.63
N GLU A 71 29.47 11.22 10.84
CA GLU A 71 30.47 10.66 11.75
C GLU A 71 31.07 9.34 11.23
N VAL A 72 30.33 8.64 10.33
CA VAL A 72 30.82 7.39 9.72
C VAL A 72 31.88 7.71 8.68
N PRO A 73 33.11 7.22 8.84
CA PRO A 73 34.21 7.50 7.90
C PRO A 73 33.88 7.06 6.47
N GLY A 74 33.86 8.01 5.53
CA GLY A 74 33.52 7.75 4.13
C GLY A 74 32.11 8.15 3.72
N ILE A 75 31.29 8.59 4.67
CA ILE A 75 29.96 9.17 4.41
C ILE A 75 30.07 10.70 4.49
N GLY A 76 30.19 11.33 3.32
CA GLY A 76 30.14 12.78 3.20
C GLY A 76 28.71 13.31 3.04
N LYS A 77 28.56 14.63 2.90
CA LYS A 77 27.27 15.33 2.80
C LYS A 77 26.32 14.69 1.76
N VAL A 78 26.82 14.38 0.57
CA VAL A 78 26.01 13.83 -0.53
C VAL A 78 25.42 12.45 -0.15
N LYS A 79 26.28 11.55 0.34
CA LYS A 79 25.86 10.20 0.74
C LYS A 79 24.89 10.22 1.91
N ALA A 80 25.11 11.11 2.90
CA ALA A 80 24.20 11.28 4.03
C ALA A 80 22.81 11.74 3.56
N VAL A 81 22.73 12.70 2.64
CA VAL A 81 21.44 13.17 2.08
C VAL A 81 20.75 12.06 1.29
N GLU A 82 21.48 11.30 0.47
CA GLU A 82 20.93 10.18 -0.30
C GLU A 82 20.36 9.08 0.60
N LEU A 83 21.07 8.73 1.68
CA LEU A 83 20.57 7.77 2.67
C LEU A 83 19.31 8.27 3.38
N LEU A 84 19.30 9.53 3.85
CA LEU A 84 18.12 10.12 4.49
C LEU A 84 16.91 10.13 3.55
N ALA A 85 17.12 10.51 2.27
CA ALA A 85 16.04 10.50 1.29
C ALA A 85 15.49 9.08 1.04
N ALA A 86 16.38 8.08 0.92
CA ALA A 86 15.98 6.68 0.74
C ALA A 86 15.21 6.15 1.95
N MET A 87 15.65 6.47 3.18
CA MET A 87 14.97 6.07 4.42
C MET A 87 13.60 6.73 4.57
N GLU A 88 13.51 8.04 4.29
CA GLU A 88 12.22 8.76 4.34
C GLU A 88 11.25 8.22 3.29
N LEU A 89 11.72 7.91 2.08
CA LEU A 89 10.87 7.30 1.05
C LEU A 89 10.37 5.92 1.49
N GLY A 90 11.25 5.08 2.04
CA GLY A 90 10.87 3.78 2.59
C GLY A 90 9.84 3.89 3.73
N LYS A 91 9.99 4.88 4.62
CA LYS A 91 9.02 5.18 5.68
C LYS A 91 7.67 5.58 5.11
N ARG A 92 7.64 6.45 4.10
CA ARG A 92 6.37 6.85 3.43
C ARG A 92 5.68 5.69 2.74
N ILE A 93 6.44 4.82 2.06
CA ILE A 93 5.90 3.60 1.45
C ILE A 93 5.29 2.70 2.53
N GLN A 94 5.99 2.47 3.64
CA GLN A 94 5.48 1.67 4.74
C GLN A 94 4.23 2.31 5.39
N THR A 95 4.22 3.62 5.57
CA THR A 95 3.07 4.33 6.16
C THR A 95 1.86 4.31 5.23
N SER A 96 2.06 4.41 3.91
CA SER A 96 0.96 4.26 2.95
C SER A 96 0.38 2.84 2.95
N GLN A 97 1.20 1.82 3.19
CA GLN A 97 0.72 0.44 3.34
C GLN A 97 -0.04 0.21 4.66
N VAL A 98 0.33 0.89 5.75
CA VAL A 98 -0.36 0.76 7.05
C VAL A 98 -1.79 1.28 6.99
N ILE A 99 -2.08 2.29 6.16
CA ILE A 99 -3.46 2.75 5.93
C ILE A 99 -4.28 1.67 5.20
N GLU A 100 -3.64 0.80 4.41
CA GLU A 100 -4.26 -0.30 3.67
C GLU A 100 -4.45 -1.58 4.52
N THR A 101 -3.81 -1.72 5.67
CA THR A 101 -3.90 -2.92 6.54
C THR A 101 -4.89 -2.77 7.70
N GLU A 102 -5.76 -1.75 7.70
CA GLU A 102 -6.79 -1.62 8.73
C GLU A 102 -7.82 -2.75 8.58
N GLN A 103 -7.96 -3.56 9.65
CA GLN A 103 -8.95 -4.63 9.68
C GLN A 103 -10.35 -4.02 9.77
N ILE A 104 -11.20 -4.38 8.81
CA ILE A 104 -12.60 -3.95 8.79
C ILE A 104 -13.40 -4.83 9.74
N MET A 105 -13.75 -4.26 10.89
CA MET A 105 -14.50 -4.94 11.95
C MET A 105 -16.02 -4.70 11.85
N SER A 106 -16.46 -3.61 11.19
CA SER A 106 -17.87 -3.26 11.03
C SER A 106 -18.07 -2.26 9.89
N SER A 107 -19.27 -2.27 9.28
CA SER A 107 -19.67 -1.28 8.27
C SER A 107 -19.61 0.15 8.83
N GLN A 108 -20.02 0.35 10.08
CA GLN A 108 -19.97 1.66 10.74
C GLN A 108 -18.56 2.24 10.83
N LYS A 109 -17.55 1.43 11.23
CA LYS A 109 -16.15 1.90 11.30
C LYS A 109 -15.64 2.26 9.92
N LEU A 110 -15.92 1.42 8.92
CA LEU A 110 -15.54 1.67 7.54
C LEU A 110 -16.25 2.91 6.99
N ALA A 111 -17.55 3.06 7.23
CA ALA A 111 -18.30 4.23 6.81
C ALA A 111 -17.68 5.52 7.35
N LYS A 112 -17.34 5.57 8.64
CA LYS A 112 -16.68 6.72 9.28
C LYS A 112 -15.35 7.09 8.59
N MET A 113 -14.54 6.09 8.25
CA MET A 113 -13.28 6.30 7.53
C MET A 113 -13.53 6.85 6.11
N MET A 114 -14.54 6.31 5.42
CA MET A 114 -14.87 6.73 4.06
C MET A 114 -15.57 8.10 4.03
N GLN A 115 -16.39 8.44 5.02
CA GLN A 115 -16.95 9.78 5.20
C GLN A 115 -15.85 10.85 5.28
N GLN A 116 -14.81 10.61 6.06
CA GLN A 116 -13.66 11.51 6.15
C GLN A 116 -12.90 11.63 4.83
N LYS A 117 -12.85 10.55 4.04
CA LYS A 117 -12.08 10.48 2.82
C LYS A 117 -12.81 11.07 1.62
N ILE A 118 -14.08 10.72 1.42
CA ILE A 118 -14.86 11.07 0.23
C ILE A 118 -16.22 11.71 0.53
N GLY A 119 -16.68 11.71 1.78
CA GLY A 119 -18.03 12.20 2.13
C GLY A 119 -18.26 13.68 1.80
N HIS A 120 -17.19 14.48 1.76
CA HIS A 120 -17.21 15.92 1.46
C HIS A 120 -16.97 16.25 -0.02
N GLU A 121 -16.70 15.24 -0.85
CA GLU A 121 -16.41 15.44 -2.26
C GLU A 121 -17.67 15.88 -3.03
N LYS A 122 -17.49 16.87 -3.93
CA LYS A 122 -18.59 17.45 -4.72
C LYS A 122 -19.02 16.62 -5.91
N GLN A 123 -18.22 15.64 -6.27
CA GLN A 123 -18.51 14.66 -7.32
C GLN A 123 -18.69 13.28 -6.69
N GLU A 124 -19.45 12.42 -7.33
CA GLU A 124 -19.55 11.03 -6.93
C GLU A 124 -18.22 10.32 -7.17
N HIS A 125 -17.72 9.62 -6.18
CA HIS A 125 -16.53 8.78 -6.23
C HIS A 125 -16.95 7.35 -5.92
N LEU A 126 -16.68 6.43 -6.80
CA LEU A 126 -16.83 5.00 -6.54
C LEU A 126 -15.44 4.41 -6.26
N LEU A 127 -15.29 3.84 -5.08
CA LEU A 127 -14.08 3.17 -4.63
C LEU A 127 -14.34 1.68 -4.46
N ALA A 128 -13.36 0.86 -4.82
CA ALA A 128 -13.33 -0.55 -4.49
C ALA A 128 -12.22 -0.81 -3.45
N LEU A 129 -12.56 -1.49 -2.38
CA LEU A 129 -11.66 -1.93 -1.32
C LEU A 129 -11.49 -3.43 -1.44
N TYR A 130 -10.25 -3.88 -1.54
CA TYR A 130 -9.90 -5.29 -1.72
C TYR A 130 -9.29 -5.82 -0.43
N LEU A 131 -9.78 -6.96 0.06
CA LEU A 131 -9.44 -7.47 1.36
C LEU A 131 -8.84 -8.89 1.27
N ASN A 132 -8.00 -9.20 2.26
CA ASN A 132 -7.48 -10.55 2.48
C ASN A 132 -8.44 -11.38 3.37
N THR A 133 -8.04 -12.63 3.66
CA THR A 133 -8.78 -13.55 4.54
C THR A 133 -8.96 -13.07 5.98
N GLN A 134 -8.23 -12.03 6.39
CA GLN A 134 -8.32 -11.43 7.72
C GLN A 134 -9.16 -10.14 7.72
N ASN A 135 -9.87 -9.86 6.64
CA ASN A 135 -10.62 -8.61 6.41
C ASN A 135 -9.76 -7.34 6.53
N GLN A 136 -8.49 -7.44 6.16
CA GLN A 136 -7.60 -6.30 6.06
C GLN A 136 -7.61 -5.77 4.62
N ILE A 137 -7.69 -4.45 4.46
CA ILE A 137 -7.59 -3.81 3.15
C ILE A 137 -6.16 -4.01 2.63
N ILE A 138 -6.02 -4.72 1.52
CA ILE A 138 -4.73 -4.97 0.84
C ILE A 138 -4.53 -4.06 -0.36
N HIS A 139 -5.62 -3.53 -0.92
CA HIS A 139 -5.59 -2.56 -2.01
C HIS A 139 -6.87 -1.72 -2.02
N GLN A 140 -6.76 -0.49 -2.50
CA GLN A 140 -7.89 0.39 -2.74
C GLN A 140 -7.75 1.02 -4.12
N GLN A 141 -8.84 1.05 -4.87
CA GLN A 141 -8.86 1.66 -6.20
C GLN A 141 -10.05 2.60 -6.34
N VAL A 142 -9.80 3.81 -6.83
CA VAL A 142 -10.86 4.67 -7.33
C VAL A 142 -11.26 4.15 -8.70
N ILE A 143 -12.50 3.68 -8.81
CA ILE A 143 -13.03 3.12 -10.06
C ILE A 143 -13.59 4.23 -10.94
N PHE A 144 -14.25 5.21 -10.30
CA PHE A 144 -14.94 6.26 -11.03
C PHE A 144 -14.97 7.58 -10.24
N ILE A 145 -14.93 8.71 -10.96
CA ILE A 145 -15.18 10.06 -10.45
C ILE A 145 -16.07 10.80 -11.46
N GLY A 146 -17.22 11.29 -11.02
CA GLY A 146 -18.13 12.08 -11.87
C GLY A 146 -19.58 11.92 -11.49
N THR A 147 -20.50 12.27 -12.42
CA THR A 147 -21.93 12.00 -12.26
C THR A 147 -22.24 10.60 -12.78
N VAL A 148 -22.94 9.79 -12.00
CA VAL A 148 -23.38 8.43 -12.37
C VAL A 148 -24.43 8.52 -13.48
N ASN A 149 -24.00 8.83 -14.70
CA ASN A 149 -24.85 8.73 -15.87
C ASN A 149 -24.30 7.61 -16.75
N ARG A 150 -24.89 6.42 -16.59
CA ARG A 150 -24.72 5.17 -17.34
C ARG A 150 -23.47 4.30 -17.00
N SER A 151 -23.75 3.08 -16.56
CA SER A 151 -22.97 1.82 -16.80
C SER A 151 -21.45 1.88 -16.62
N ILE A 152 -20.93 2.65 -15.68
CA ILE A 152 -19.48 2.91 -15.64
C ILE A 152 -18.75 2.02 -14.64
N ALA A 153 -19.47 1.40 -13.70
CA ALA A 153 -18.91 0.40 -12.81
C ALA A 153 -19.00 -1.00 -13.43
N GLU A 154 -18.27 -1.21 -14.52
CA GLU A 154 -18.21 -2.54 -15.14
C GLU A 154 -17.54 -3.53 -14.17
N PRO A 155 -18.18 -4.65 -13.81
CA PRO A 155 -17.61 -5.63 -12.89
C PRO A 155 -16.20 -6.07 -13.28
N ARG A 156 -15.90 -6.17 -14.59
CA ARG A 156 -14.58 -6.56 -15.08
C ARG A 156 -13.47 -5.61 -14.63
N GLU A 157 -13.74 -4.30 -14.54
CA GLU A 157 -12.73 -3.31 -14.13
C GLU A 157 -12.45 -3.42 -12.64
N ILE A 158 -13.49 -3.62 -11.84
CA ILE A 158 -13.38 -3.83 -10.40
C ILE A 158 -12.67 -5.15 -10.12
N LEU A 159 -13.11 -6.24 -10.74
CA LEU A 159 -12.57 -7.58 -10.50
C LEU A 159 -11.16 -7.78 -11.06
N HIS A 160 -10.74 -6.97 -12.05
CA HIS A 160 -9.34 -6.94 -12.50
C HIS A 160 -8.38 -6.71 -11.32
N TYR A 161 -8.66 -5.73 -10.48
CA TYR A 161 -7.80 -5.44 -9.32
C TYR A 161 -7.95 -6.50 -8.23
N ALA A 162 -9.13 -7.09 -8.04
CA ALA A 162 -9.32 -8.18 -7.11
C ALA A 162 -8.43 -9.38 -7.45
N ILE A 163 -8.41 -9.79 -8.72
CA ILE A 163 -7.57 -10.88 -9.21
C ILE A 163 -6.08 -10.50 -9.14
N LYS A 164 -5.72 -9.30 -9.57
CA LYS A 164 -4.34 -8.81 -9.57
C LYS A 164 -3.72 -8.84 -8.16
N HIS A 165 -4.49 -8.50 -7.15
CA HIS A 165 -4.04 -8.44 -5.76
C HIS A 165 -4.40 -9.69 -4.94
N MET A 166 -4.94 -10.74 -5.60
CA MET A 166 -5.35 -11.99 -4.94
C MET A 166 -6.29 -11.74 -3.75
N ALA A 167 -7.21 -10.79 -3.93
CA ALA A 167 -8.20 -10.46 -2.89
C ALA A 167 -9.20 -11.61 -2.71
N THR A 168 -9.51 -11.92 -1.46
CA THR A 168 -10.53 -12.92 -1.11
C THR A 168 -11.92 -12.32 -0.99
N SER A 169 -11.98 -11.01 -0.71
CA SER A 169 -13.23 -10.29 -0.62
C SER A 169 -13.06 -8.83 -1.05
N LEU A 170 -14.17 -8.19 -1.35
CA LEU A 170 -14.21 -6.78 -1.71
C LEU A 170 -15.43 -6.06 -1.14
N ILE A 171 -15.29 -4.75 -0.98
CA ILE A 171 -16.35 -3.83 -0.61
C ILE A 171 -16.36 -2.69 -1.62
N LEU A 172 -17.54 -2.27 -2.07
CA LEU A 172 -17.71 -1.02 -2.81
C LEU A 172 -18.13 0.10 -1.86
N VAL A 173 -17.64 1.30 -2.14
CA VAL A 173 -18.04 2.51 -1.42
C VAL A 173 -18.20 3.64 -2.40
N HIS A 174 -19.33 4.34 -2.36
CA HIS A 174 -19.46 5.60 -3.09
C HIS A 174 -20.10 6.68 -2.22
N ASN A 175 -19.83 7.94 -2.56
CA ASN A 175 -20.44 9.06 -1.88
C ASN A 175 -21.58 9.65 -2.68
N HIS A 176 -22.61 10.14 -1.98
CA HIS A 176 -23.67 10.97 -2.56
C HIS A 176 -23.46 12.45 -2.17
N PRO A 177 -23.03 13.30 -3.11
CA PRO A 177 -22.85 14.73 -2.85
C PRO A 177 -24.12 15.46 -2.44
N SER A 178 -25.28 14.89 -2.76
CA SER A 178 -26.59 15.43 -2.36
C SER A 178 -26.87 15.30 -0.86
N GLY A 179 -26.11 14.48 -0.13
CA GLY A 179 -26.36 14.12 1.26
C GLY A 179 -27.42 13.04 1.46
N ILE A 180 -28.11 12.60 0.41
CA ILE A 180 -29.16 11.56 0.48
C ILE A 180 -28.49 10.20 0.34
N ILE A 181 -28.51 9.39 1.40
CA ILE A 181 -27.83 8.08 1.43
C ILE A 181 -28.67 6.92 0.86
N HIS A 182 -29.94 7.14 0.54
CA HIS A 182 -30.77 6.09 -0.03
C HIS A 182 -30.27 5.66 -1.42
N PRO A 183 -30.17 4.34 -1.67
CA PRO A 183 -29.74 3.82 -2.96
C PRO A 183 -30.62 4.28 -4.11
N SER A 184 -30.00 4.54 -5.24
CA SER A 184 -30.72 4.67 -6.51
C SER A 184 -30.92 3.29 -7.16
N LYS A 185 -31.80 3.22 -8.17
CA LYS A 185 -31.96 1.98 -8.97
C LYS A 185 -30.67 1.56 -9.67
N ASN A 186 -29.77 2.50 -9.96
CA ASN A 186 -28.47 2.19 -10.55
C ASN A 186 -27.56 1.53 -9.52
N ASP A 187 -27.56 1.99 -8.26
CA ASP A 187 -26.80 1.40 -7.17
C ASP A 187 -27.24 -0.03 -6.89
N ASP A 188 -28.57 -0.28 -6.90
CA ASP A 188 -29.13 -1.62 -6.80
C ASP A 188 -28.64 -2.52 -7.94
N GLY A 189 -28.67 -2.00 -9.17
CA GLY A 189 -28.20 -2.73 -10.36
C GLY A 189 -26.71 -3.08 -10.29
N VAL A 190 -25.87 -2.14 -9.88
CA VAL A 190 -24.43 -2.38 -9.70
C VAL A 190 -24.20 -3.40 -8.60
N THR A 191 -24.88 -3.28 -7.47
CA THR A 191 -24.78 -4.22 -6.36
C THR A 191 -25.11 -5.64 -6.80
N GLN A 192 -26.24 -5.83 -7.48
CA GLN A 192 -26.64 -7.14 -7.98
C GLN A 192 -25.64 -7.74 -8.98
N GLN A 193 -25.17 -6.94 -9.93
CA GLN A 193 -24.15 -7.39 -10.90
C GLN A 193 -22.84 -7.79 -10.22
N MET A 194 -22.43 -7.05 -9.18
CA MET A 194 -21.22 -7.38 -8.42
C MET A 194 -21.36 -8.65 -7.61
N ILE A 195 -22.51 -8.90 -6.99
CA ILE A 195 -22.79 -10.17 -6.30
C ILE A 195 -22.63 -11.35 -7.26
N GLU A 196 -23.26 -11.28 -8.43
CA GLU A 196 -23.21 -12.34 -9.43
C GLU A 196 -21.78 -12.58 -9.96
N ALA A 197 -21.07 -11.49 -10.29
CA ALA A 197 -19.73 -11.57 -10.82
C ALA A 197 -18.71 -12.07 -9.79
N CYS A 198 -18.81 -11.63 -8.55
CA CYS A 198 -17.98 -12.11 -7.45
C CYS A 198 -18.19 -13.59 -7.16
N ASN A 199 -19.44 -14.04 -7.14
CA ASN A 199 -19.78 -15.47 -6.96
C ASN A 199 -19.17 -16.36 -8.04
N CYS A 200 -19.15 -15.90 -9.29
CA CYS A 200 -18.53 -16.65 -10.38
C CYS A 200 -17.01 -16.84 -10.20
N LEU A 201 -16.36 -15.94 -9.48
CA LEU A 201 -14.90 -15.95 -9.26
C LEU A 201 -14.50 -16.49 -7.89
N GLY A 202 -15.46 -16.85 -7.02
CA GLY A 202 -15.18 -17.26 -5.65
C GLY A 202 -14.64 -16.12 -4.76
N ILE A 203 -14.95 -14.87 -5.11
CA ILE A 203 -14.64 -13.69 -4.31
C ILE A 203 -15.86 -13.31 -3.51
N VAL A 204 -15.70 -12.99 -2.23
CA VAL A 204 -16.83 -12.58 -1.38
C VAL A 204 -17.11 -11.08 -1.58
N PHE A 205 -18.30 -10.72 -2.03
CA PHE A 205 -18.76 -9.34 -2.04
C PHE A 205 -19.36 -9.01 -0.67
N LEU A 206 -18.57 -8.33 0.18
CA LEU A 206 -18.89 -8.15 1.59
C LEU A 206 -19.95 -7.06 1.84
N ASP A 207 -19.87 -5.94 1.14
CA ASP A 207 -20.78 -4.82 1.34
C ASP A 207 -20.73 -3.84 0.15
N HIS A 208 -21.76 -3.02 0.02
CA HIS A 208 -21.78 -1.80 -0.76
C HIS A 208 -22.26 -0.67 0.14
N LEU A 209 -21.36 0.28 0.40
CA LEU A 209 -21.60 1.43 1.27
C LEU A 209 -21.89 2.68 0.45
N ILE A 210 -22.91 3.41 0.83
CA ILE A 210 -23.16 4.76 0.36
C ILE A 210 -22.88 5.71 1.52
N VAL A 211 -22.02 6.71 1.32
CA VAL A 211 -21.64 7.64 2.37
C VAL A 211 -21.99 9.09 1.98
N SER A 212 -22.36 9.88 2.96
CA SER A 212 -22.44 11.34 2.88
C SER A 212 -21.49 11.95 3.91
N THR A 213 -21.53 13.25 4.12
CA THR A 213 -20.75 13.91 5.18
C THR A 213 -21.08 13.38 6.56
N ASP A 214 -22.36 13.10 6.84
CA ASP A 214 -22.85 12.86 8.19
C ASP A 214 -23.47 11.47 8.38
N ASP A 215 -23.82 10.78 7.30
CA ASP A 215 -24.60 9.54 7.36
C ASP A 215 -24.11 8.50 6.34
N TYR A 216 -24.52 7.24 6.50
CA TYR A 216 -24.18 6.16 5.59
C TYR A 216 -25.33 5.16 5.45
N TYR A 217 -25.32 4.40 4.35
CA TYR A 217 -26.17 3.25 4.09
C TYR A 217 -25.27 2.06 3.77
N SER A 218 -25.59 0.89 4.32
CA SER A 218 -24.92 -0.39 4.05
C SER A 218 -25.93 -1.36 3.48
N TYR A 219 -25.67 -1.89 2.30
CA TYR A 219 -26.54 -2.93 1.72
C TYR A 219 -26.58 -4.20 2.57
N ARG A 220 -25.48 -4.50 3.25
CA ARG A 220 -25.39 -5.65 4.15
C ARG A 220 -26.23 -5.49 5.41
N GLU A 221 -26.33 -4.26 5.96
CA GLU A 221 -27.07 -3.99 7.19
C GLU A 221 -28.57 -3.77 6.94
N GLU A 222 -28.91 -3.22 5.77
CA GLU A 222 -30.26 -2.74 5.45
C GLU A 222 -31.03 -3.67 4.49
N THR A 223 -30.39 -4.70 3.92
CA THR A 223 -31.01 -5.61 2.97
C THR A 223 -30.61 -7.07 3.19
N ASP A 224 -31.40 -8.00 2.64
CA ASP A 224 -31.08 -9.44 2.61
C ASP A 224 -30.27 -9.85 1.37
N LEU A 225 -29.71 -8.88 0.62
CA LEU A 225 -28.97 -9.16 -0.61
C LEU A 225 -27.57 -9.72 -0.34
N LEU A 226 -26.97 -9.34 0.78
CA LEU A 226 -25.61 -9.71 1.16
C LEU A 226 -25.66 -10.48 2.50
N VAL A 227 -25.63 -11.78 2.43
CA VAL A 227 -25.68 -12.69 3.59
C VAL A 227 -24.27 -13.15 3.96
#